data_dc96dcc15c422740757828df0fc342c0
#
_entry.id   dc96dcc15c422740757828df0fc342c0
#
_cell.length_a   1.000
_cell.length_b   1.000
_cell.length_c   1.000
_cell.angle_alpha   90.00
_cell.angle_beta   90.00
_cell.angle_gamma   90.00
#
_symmetry.space_group_name_H-M   'P 1'
#
loop_
_entity.id
_entity.type
_entity.pdbx_description
1 polymer ?
#
loop_
_entity_poly.entity_id
_entity_poly.type
_entity_poly.pdbx_seq_one_letter_code
_entity_poly.pdbx_strand_id
1 'polypeptide(L)'
;MRIRLLPLRPIARRLRPTRCRFPEHRFVCFRRRHCIPARRRHRRARARHRIPRLLPPETLRAKNDYCAETSLTLPNTGQAWLDQLLKQKLYESYSTKEKPVRNDEELRQAYQQIQNDLYEIVQYSAEEKSALGQYNNQTDQVHFLYQRGNTAVFEFSHDEYTGGAHGQYGSRYLMVDLSKQQALGLQDIIRPGQQGKLKEKLKEAYDQYQQQCSCLNGKPELTENFIFSADGIEFRYPPYEISGFAYGEIKLVVYWNWLEDIVKPEYLWKSPQPSSQQ
;
A
#
# COMPACT_ATOMS: atom_id res chain seq x y z
N MET A 1 -17.20 14.12 9.98
CA MET A 1 -17.63 13.22 8.89
C MET A 1 -16.99 11.85 9.13
N ARG A 2 -17.69 10.74 8.98
CA ARG A 2 -17.11 9.39 9.11
C ARG A 2 -17.20 8.67 7.77
N ILE A 3 -16.11 8.09 7.31
CA ILE A 3 -16.10 7.23 6.13
C ILE A 3 -16.83 5.93 6.50
N ARG A 4 -17.90 5.59 5.79
CA ARG A 4 -18.58 4.29 5.86
C ARG A 4 -18.36 3.60 4.53
N LEU A 5 -17.65 2.48 4.54
CA LEU A 5 -17.58 1.63 3.36
C LEU A 5 -18.96 0.98 3.15
N LEU A 6 -19.60 1.25 2.02
CA LEU A 6 -20.93 0.73 1.71
C LEU A 6 -20.86 -0.75 1.31
N PRO A 7 -21.83 -1.58 1.76
CA PRO A 7 -21.94 -2.96 1.29
C PRO A 7 -22.41 -3.00 -0.17
N LEU A 8 -21.68 -3.70 -1.03
CA LEU A 8 -22.08 -3.92 -2.42
C LEU A 8 -23.17 -4.99 -2.51
N ARG A 9 -24.22 -4.73 -3.33
CA ARG A 9 -25.18 -5.75 -3.75
C ARG A 9 -24.50 -6.73 -4.71
N PRO A 10 -24.69 -8.04 -4.56
CA PRO A 10 -24.06 -9.04 -5.44
C PRO A 10 -24.74 -9.02 -6.81
N ILE A 11 -24.00 -8.66 -7.86
CA ILE A 11 -24.36 -9.05 -9.22
C ILE A 11 -23.84 -10.47 -9.40
N ALA A 12 -24.76 -11.44 -9.28
CA ALA A 12 -24.45 -12.84 -9.43
C ALA A 12 -24.27 -13.19 -10.92
N ARG A 13 -23.03 -13.25 -11.39
CA ARG A 13 -22.65 -14.16 -12.48
C ARG A 13 -21.57 -15.08 -11.96
N ARG A 14 -21.95 -16.35 -11.77
CA ARG A 14 -21.01 -17.43 -11.40
C ARG A 14 -20.13 -17.75 -12.60
N LEU A 15 -18.97 -17.11 -12.66
CA LEU A 15 -17.82 -17.69 -13.33
C LEU A 15 -16.93 -18.23 -12.21
N ARG A 16 -16.67 -19.53 -12.23
CA ARG A 16 -15.73 -20.15 -11.27
C ARG A 16 -14.32 -19.67 -11.66
N PRO A 17 -13.60 -18.93 -10.80
CA PRO A 17 -12.20 -18.63 -11.07
C PRO A 17 -11.42 -19.95 -10.97
N THR A 18 -10.86 -20.41 -12.07
CA THR A 18 -9.87 -21.47 -12.05
C THR A 18 -8.58 -20.83 -11.54
N ARG A 19 -8.26 -21.04 -10.27
CA ARG A 19 -7.00 -20.58 -9.67
C ARG A 19 -5.82 -21.32 -10.28
N CYS A 20 -4.68 -20.65 -10.45
CA CYS A 20 -3.41 -21.32 -10.68
C CYS A 20 -3.15 -22.31 -9.54
N ARG A 21 -2.76 -23.56 -9.86
CA ARG A 21 -2.38 -24.53 -8.83
C ARG A 21 -0.93 -24.25 -8.46
N PHE A 22 -0.71 -23.81 -7.21
CA PHE A 22 0.64 -23.77 -6.64
C PHE A 22 1.14 -25.19 -6.43
N PRO A 23 2.38 -25.53 -6.80
CA PRO A 23 3.05 -26.65 -6.20
C PRO A 23 3.17 -26.37 -4.70
N GLU A 24 2.70 -27.28 -3.86
CA GLU A 24 2.80 -27.17 -2.41
C GLU A 24 4.29 -27.09 -2.02
N HIS A 25 4.80 -25.88 -1.79
CA HIS A 25 6.05 -25.72 -1.09
C HIS A 25 5.82 -26.12 0.36
N ARG A 26 6.30 -27.33 0.70
CA ARG A 26 6.39 -27.79 2.08
C ARG A 26 7.26 -26.81 2.87
N PHE A 27 6.62 -25.95 3.65
CA PHE A 27 7.32 -25.25 4.72
C PHE A 27 7.88 -26.27 5.71
N VAL A 28 9.20 -26.39 5.76
CA VAL A 28 9.87 -27.16 6.80
C VAL A 28 9.80 -26.35 8.08
N CYS A 29 8.80 -26.65 8.91
CA CYS A 29 8.73 -26.15 10.28
C CYS A 29 9.85 -26.81 11.11
N PHE A 30 10.91 -26.08 11.43
CA PHE A 30 11.86 -26.46 12.47
C PHE A 30 11.31 -26.11 13.84
N ARG A 31 11.12 -27.16 14.67
CA ARG A 31 10.78 -27.24 16.10
C ARG A 31 9.30 -27.36 16.46
N ARG A 32 8.99 -28.61 16.80
CA ARG A 32 7.85 -29.03 17.61
C ARG A 32 7.80 -28.30 18.95
N ARG A 33 6.64 -27.71 19.31
CA ARG A 33 5.94 -27.95 20.56
C ARG A 33 4.64 -27.13 20.62
N HIS A 34 3.54 -27.87 20.90
CA HIS A 34 2.21 -27.42 21.30
C HIS A 34 1.28 -26.82 20.23
N CYS A 35 0.68 -27.69 19.43
CA CYS A 35 -0.62 -27.43 18.82
C CYS A 35 -1.72 -27.73 19.85
N ILE A 36 -2.40 -26.71 20.35
CA ILE A 36 -3.62 -26.84 21.14
C ILE A 36 -4.80 -26.88 20.17
N PRO A 37 -5.75 -27.86 20.23
CA PRO A 37 -6.89 -27.88 19.33
C PRO A 37 -7.83 -26.72 19.65
N ALA A 38 -8.09 -25.89 18.63
CA ALA A 38 -9.03 -24.78 18.73
C ALA A 38 -10.45 -25.29 18.93
N ARG A 39 -11.04 -25.02 20.10
CA ARG A 39 -12.46 -25.22 20.39
C ARG A 39 -13.29 -24.45 19.35
N ARG A 40 -14.26 -25.15 18.72
CA ARG A 40 -15.29 -24.58 17.85
C ARG A 40 -16.04 -23.46 18.60
N ARG A 41 -15.69 -22.19 18.35
CA ARG A 41 -16.53 -21.05 18.70
C ARG A 41 -17.41 -20.73 17.50
N HIS A 42 -18.71 -20.64 17.74
CA HIS A 42 -19.71 -20.21 16.77
C HIS A 42 -19.25 -18.95 16.05
N ARG A 43 -18.92 -19.08 14.76
CA ARG A 43 -18.62 -17.97 13.88
C ARG A 43 -19.93 -17.25 13.56
N ARG A 44 -20.20 -16.13 14.24
CA ARG A 44 -21.05 -15.10 13.65
C ARG A 44 -20.38 -14.67 12.36
N ALA A 45 -21.06 -14.85 11.24
CA ALA A 45 -20.60 -14.42 9.93
C ALA A 45 -20.40 -12.89 9.96
N ARG A 46 -19.16 -12.44 10.15
CA ARG A 46 -18.81 -11.05 9.86
C ARG A 46 -18.92 -10.91 8.34
N ALA A 47 -19.82 -10.05 7.88
CA ALA A 47 -19.90 -9.67 6.49
C ALA A 47 -18.51 -9.20 6.05
N ARG A 48 -17.84 -9.97 5.20
CA ARG A 48 -16.60 -9.58 4.58
C ARG A 48 -16.94 -8.48 3.59
N HIS A 49 -16.59 -7.23 3.90
CA HIS A 49 -16.67 -6.14 2.95
C HIS A 49 -15.78 -6.50 1.76
N ARG A 50 -16.39 -6.80 0.63
CA ARG A 50 -15.65 -7.01 -0.62
C ARG A 50 -15.24 -5.64 -1.13
N ILE A 51 -13.93 -5.40 -1.24
CA ILE A 51 -13.37 -4.23 -1.91
C ILE A 51 -13.80 -4.29 -3.38
N PRO A 52 -14.40 -3.22 -3.95
CA PRO A 52 -14.73 -3.18 -5.36
C PRO A 52 -13.47 -3.29 -6.19
N ARG A 53 -13.52 -4.11 -7.24
CA ARG A 53 -12.42 -4.22 -8.20
C ARG A 53 -12.68 -3.27 -9.33
N LEU A 54 -11.75 -2.37 -9.59
CA LEU A 54 -11.82 -1.44 -10.71
C LEU A 54 -11.68 -2.19 -12.03
N LEU A 55 -10.80 -3.18 -12.05
CA LEU A 55 -10.64 -4.14 -13.13
C LEU A 55 -10.77 -5.56 -12.57
N PRO A 56 -11.43 -6.48 -13.29
CA PRO A 56 -11.53 -7.87 -12.86
C PRO A 56 -10.12 -8.47 -12.83
N PRO A 57 -9.85 -9.42 -11.90
CA PRO A 57 -8.61 -10.16 -11.96
C PRO A 57 -8.62 -11.00 -13.23
N GLU A 58 -7.57 -10.89 -13.99
CA GLU A 58 -7.34 -11.76 -15.14
C GLU A 58 -6.26 -12.77 -14.82
N THR A 59 -6.49 -14.00 -15.25
CA THR A 59 -5.51 -15.08 -15.21
C THR A 59 -5.13 -15.40 -16.65
N LEU A 60 -3.91 -15.07 -17.01
CA LEU A 60 -3.31 -15.35 -18.31
C LEU A 60 -2.59 -16.68 -18.22
N ARG A 61 -2.90 -17.62 -19.14
CA ARG A 61 -2.29 -18.96 -19.14
C ARG A 61 -1.53 -19.22 -20.44
N ALA A 62 -0.31 -19.69 -20.29
CA ALA A 62 0.45 -20.31 -21.37
C ALA A 62 0.42 -21.85 -21.26
N LYS A 63 1.19 -22.55 -22.07
CA LYS A 63 1.32 -24.01 -22.02
C LYS A 63 1.97 -24.47 -20.70
N ASN A 64 1.69 -25.70 -20.27
CA ASN A 64 2.35 -26.38 -19.15
C ASN A 64 2.20 -25.70 -17.77
N ASP A 65 0.99 -25.20 -17.42
CA ASP A 65 0.67 -24.57 -16.14
C ASP A 65 1.44 -23.25 -15.84
N TYR A 66 2.08 -22.65 -16.83
CA TYR A 66 2.62 -21.30 -16.71
C TYR A 66 1.49 -20.28 -16.72
N CYS A 67 1.50 -19.35 -15.79
CA CYS A 67 0.43 -18.36 -15.67
C CYS A 67 0.89 -17.02 -15.09
N ALA A 68 0.15 -15.97 -15.40
CA ALA A 68 0.24 -14.67 -14.75
C ALA A 68 -1.13 -14.28 -14.16
N GLU A 69 -1.12 -13.60 -13.04
CA GLU A 69 -2.32 -13.04 -12.42
C GLU A 69 -2.16 -11.54 -12.24
N THR A 70 -3.18 -10.77 -12.61
CA THR A 70 -3.23 -9.34 -12.39
C THR A 70 -4.47 -8.95 -11.60
N SER A 71 -4.36 -7.95 -10.73
CA SER A 71 -5.51 -7.40 -10.04
C SER A 71 -5.31 -5.93 -9.68
N LEU A 72 -6.34 -5.11 -9.88
CA LEU A 72 -6.40 -3.72 -9.47
C LEU A 72 -7.66 -3.47 -8.66
N THR A 73 -7.51 -2.98 -7.43
CA THR A 73 -8.65 -2.75 -6.54
C THR A 73 -8.64 -1.34 -5.96
N LEU A 74 -9.82 -0.73 -5.87
CA LEU A 74 -10.04 0.59 -5.30
C LEU A 74 -11.23 0.53 -4.33
N PRO A 75 -11.17 1.12 -3.13
CA PRO A 75 -12.28 1.15 -2.21
C PRO A 75 -13.39 2.08 -2.72
N ASN A 76 -14.64 1.73 -2.44
CA ASN A 76 -15.76 2.66 -2.56
C ASN A 76 -16.00 3.29 -1.19
N THR A 77 -15.74 4.58 -1.07
CA THR A 77 -15.85 5.31 0.18
C THR A 77 -17.28 5.81 0.45
N GLY A 78 -18.14 5.74 -0.56
CA GLY A 78 -19.49 6.34 -0.54
C GLY A 78 -19.49 7.88 -0.63
N GLN A 79 -18.34 8.47 -0.93
CA GLN A 79 -18.16 9.91 -1.13
C GLN A 79 -17.58 10.14 -2.53
N ALA A 80 -18.40 10.65 -3.45
CA ALA A 80 -18.02 10.79 -4.86
C ALA A 80 -16.72 11.58 -5.08
N TRP A 81 -16.53 12.67 -4.33
CA TRP A 81 -15.32 13.50 -4.42
C TRP A 81 -14.06 12.72 -3.98
N LEU A 82 -14.19 11.90 -2.92
CA LEU A 82 -13.08 11.12 -2.38
C LEU A 82 -12.74 9.96 -3.31
N ASP A 83 -13.77 9.26 -3.83
CA ASP A 83 -13.57 8.21 -4.84
C ASP A 83 -12.88 8.79 -6.08
N GLN A 84 -13.24 10.01 -6.51
CA GLN A 84 -12.58 10.70 -7.61
C GLN A 84 -11.12 11.08 -7.28
N LEU A 85 -10.85 11.58 -6.07
CA LEU A 85 -9.49 11.89 -5.62
C LEU A 85 -8.60 10.63 -5.63
N LEU A 86 -9.09 9.51 -5.10
CA LEU A 86 -8.35 8.24 -5.10
C LEU A 86 -8.06 7.75 -6.52
N LYS A 87 -9.03 7.89 -7.43
CA LYS A 87 -8.82 7.58 -8.86
C LYS A 87 -7.76 8.47 -9.50
N GLN A 88 -7.77 9.77 -9.25
CA GLN A 88 -6.75 10.69 -9.77
C GLN A 88 -5.35 10.28 -9.30
N LYS A 89 -5.20 9.95 -8.02
CA LYS A 89 -3.93 9.47 -7.48
C LYS A 89 -3.50 8.12 -8.06
N LEU A 90 -4.45 7.27 -8.39
CA LEU A 90 -4.19 6.03 -9.11
C LEU A 90 -3.74 6.30 -10.55
N TYR A 91 -4.39 7.22 -11.28
CA TYR A 91 -3.96 7.60 -12.63
C TYR A 91 -2.52 8.14 -12.65
N GLU A 92 -2.16 8.98 -11.66
CA GLU A 92 -0.78 9.47 -11.49
C GLU A 92 0.23 8.32 -11.37
N SER A 93 -0.16 7.19 -10.74
CA SER A 93 0.71 6.01 -10.59
C SER A 93 1.02 5.30 -11.90
N TYR A 94 0.10 5.35 -12.84
CA TYR A 94 0.21 4.71 -14.16
C TYR A 94 0.63 5.66 -15.26
N SER A 95 0.79 6.94 -14.95
CA SER A 95 1.19 7.96 -15.91
C SER A 95 2.69 7.99 -16.12
N THR A 96 3.12 8.07 -17.37
CA THR A 96 4.47 8.46 -17.75
C THR A 96 4.46 9.81 -18.48
N LYS A 97 5.62 10.41 -18.73
CA LYS A 97 5.71 11.63 -19.53
C LYS A 97 5.17 11.46 -20.94
N GLU A 98 5.40 10.27 -21.51
CA GLU A 98 5.02 9.91 -22.87
C GLU A 98 3.55 9.46 -22.96
N LYS A 99 3.06 8.81 -21.89
CA LYS A 99 1.72 8.24 -21.85
C LYS A 99 1.02 8.66 -20.55
N PRO A 100 0.45 9.87 -20.47
CA PRO A 100 -0.31 10.32 -19.30
C PRO A 100 -1.65 9.58 -19.22
N VAL A 101 -2.04 9.18 -18.00
CA VAL A 101 -3.34 8.57 -17.70
C VAL A 101 -4.22 9.59 -17.00
N ARG A 102 -5.42 9.89 -17.54
CA ARG A 102 -6.33 10.94 -17.08
C ARG A 102 -7.75 10.46 -16.78
N ASN A 103 -8.09 9.25 -17.22
CA ASN A 103 -9.43 8.69 -17.09
C ASN A 103 -9.40 7.15 -17.02
N ASP A 104 -10.57 6.55 -16.72
CA ASP A 104 -10.72 5.11 -16.57
C ASP A 104 -10.38 4.32 -17.85
N GLU A 105 -10.56 4.90 -19.03
CA GLU A 105 -10.24 4.24 -20.29
C GLU A 105 -8.73 4.19 -20.53
N GLU A 106 -8.03 5.32 -20.31
CA GLU A 106 -6.58 5.39 -20.41
C GLU A 106 -5.90 4.49 -19.35
N LEU A 107 -6.46 4.43 -18.13
CA LEU A 107 -6.02 3.48 -17.09
C LEU A 107 -6.19 2.03 -17.56
N ARG A 108 -7.32 1.71 -18.17
CA ARG A 108 -7.59 0.35 -18.68
C ARG A 108 -6.58 -0.02 -19.77
N GLN A 109 -6.24 0.91 -20.66
CA GLN A 109 -5.24 0.69 -21.70
C GLN A 109 -3.83 0.50 -21.13
N ALA A 110 -3.43 1.33 -20.15
CA ALA A 110 -2.15 1.19 -19.45
C ALA A 110 -2.06 -0.18 -18.74
N TYR A 111 -3.12 -0.58 -18.06
CA TYR A 111 -3.18 -1.88 -17.37
C TYR A 111 -3.19 -3.07 -18.34
N GLN A 112 -3.85 -2.94 -19.50
CA GLN A 112 -3.83 -3.95 -20.55
C GLN A 112 -2.41 -4.16 -21.12
N GLN A 113 -1.62 -3.08 -21.21
CA GLN A 113 -0.22 -3.21 -21.62
C GLN A 113 0.58 -4.04 -20.61
N ILE A 114 0.41 -3.79 -19.31
CA ILE A 114 1.03 -4.59 -18.26
C ILE A 114 0.64 -6.07 -18.37
N GLN A 115 -0.63 -6.36 -18.65
CA GLN A 115 -1.10 -7.73 -18.86
C GLN A 115 -0.42 -8.39 -20.06
N ASN A 116 -0.26 -7.66 -21.17
CA ASN A 116 0.43 -8.15 -22.35
C ASN A 116 1.90 -8.45 -22.06
N ASP A 117 2.59 -7.54 -21.36
CA ASP A 117 4.00 -7.70 -20.99
C ASP A 117 4.20 -8.92 -20.09
N LEU A 118 3.34 -9.10 -19.07
CA LEU A 118 3.35 -10.29 -18.22
C LEU A 118 3.06 -11.57 -18.99
N TYR A 119 2.17 -11.52 -19.98
CA TYR A 119 1.86 -12.68 -20.80
C TYR A 119 3.04 -13.09 -21.69
N GLU A 120 3.77 -12.13 -22.27
CA GLU A 120 4.99 -12.38 -23.02
C GLU A 120 6.06 -13.05 -22.14
N ILE A 121 6.25 -12.58 -20.91
CA ILE A 121 7.17 -13.20 -19.94
C ILE A 121 6.78 -14.65 -19.65
N VAL A 122 5.48 -14.92 -19.44
CA VAL A 122 4.97 -16.26 -19.20
C VAL A 122 5.17 -17.18 -20.39
N GLN A 123 4.93 -16.69 -21.62
CA GLN A 123 5.14 -17.46 -22.83
C GLN A 123 6.61 -17.81 -23.01
N TYR A 124 7.51 -16.84 -22.91
CA TYR A 124 8.94 -17.04 -22.99
C TYR A 124 9.43 -18.07 -21.95
N SER A 125 8.99 -17.91 -20.70
CA SER A 125 9.35 -18.84 -19.62
C SER A 125 8.85 -20.27 -19.88
N ALA A 126 7.66 -20.42 -20.50
CA ALA A 126 7.12 -21.73 -20.86
C ALA A 126 7.89 -22.40 -22.02
N GLU A 127 8.37 -21.63 -22.97
CA GLU A 127 9.21 -22.10 -24.08
C GLU A 127 10.58 -22.56 -23.58
N GLU A 128 11.21 -21.77 -22.72
CA GLU A 128 12.51 -22.06 -22.10
C GLU A 128 12.41 -23.10 -20.96
N LYS A 129 11.20 -23.52 -20.59
CA LYS A 129 10.92 -24.40 -19.43
C LYS A 129 11.55 -23.90 -18.13
N SER A 130 11.59 -22.59 -17.94
CA SER A 130 12.16 -21.95 -16.78
C SER A 130 11.19 -22.03 -15.59
N ALA A 131 11.57 -22.73 -14.53
CA ALA A 131 10.77 -22.82 -13.29
C ALA A 131 10.58 -21.45 -12.60
N LEU A 132 11.52 -20.53 -12.78
CA LEU A 132 11.47 -19.19 -12.17
C LEU A 132 10.39 -18.28 -12.74
N GLY A 133 9.97 -18.51 -13.99
CA GLY A 133 8.91 -17.74 -14.64
C GLY A 133 7.57 -18.48 -14.70
N GLN A 134 7.40 -19.59 -13.98
CA GLN A 134 6.18 -20.39 -14.04
C GLN A 134 4.95 -19.65 -13.51
N TYR A 135 5.11 -18.79 -12.52
CA TYR A 135 4.08 -17.92 -11.98
C TYR A 135 4.57 -16.48 -11.93
N ASN A 136 3.77 -15.58 -12.45
CA ASN A 136 4.03 -14.14 -12.40
C ASN A 136 2.77 -13.44 -11.88
N ASN A 137 2.91 -12.31 -11.21
CA ASN A 137 1.76 -11.53 -10.78
C ASN A 137 2.06 -10.04 -10.74
N GLN A 138 1.00 -9.25 -10.90
CA GLN A 138 0.97 -7.86 -10.45
C GLN A 138 -0.33 -7.58 -9.73
N THR A 139 -0.21 -7.07 -8.50
CA THR A 139 -1.34 -6.72 -7.65
C THR A 139 -1.22 -5.29 -7.18
N ASP A 140 -2.16 -4.45 -7.59
CA ASP A 140 -2.26 -3.07 -7.17
C ASP A 140 -3.54 -2.88 -6.35
N GLN A 141 -3.41 -2.31 -5.16
CA GLN A 141 -4.55 -2.15 -4.25
C GLN A 141 -4.53 -0.80 -3.58
N VAL A 142 -5.71 -0.19 -3.45
CA VAL A 142 -5.89 0.99 -2.62
C VAL A 142 -6.67 0.58 -1.38
N HIS A 143 -6.06 0.77 -0.21
CA HIS A 143 -6.64 0.43 1.08
C HIS A 143 -6.95 1.67 1.90
N PHE A 144 -8.13 1.69 2.54
CA PHE A 144 -8.39 2.60 3.64
C PHE A 144 -7.73 2.04 4.90
N LEU A 145 -6.80 2.77 5.49
CA LEU A 145 -6.10 2.35 6.69
C LEU A 145 -6.87 2.76 7.96
N TYR A 146 -7.08 4.05 8.14
CA TYR A 146 -7.77 4.61 9.30
C TYR A 146 -8.25 6.03 9.04
N GLN A 147 -9.14 6.49 9.92
CA GLN A 147 -9.55 7.89 10.01
C GLN A 147 -9.40 8.38 11.44
N ARG A 148 -8.86 9.58 11.59
CA ARG A 148 -8.79 10.28 12.85
C ARG A 148 -9.26 11.72 12.70
N GLY A 149 -10.32 12.07 13.42
CA GLY A 149 -10.95 13.36 13.22
C GLY A 149 -11.33 13.56 11.77
N ASN A 150 -10.81 14.62 11.18
CA ASN A 150 -11.02 14.94 9.77
C ASN A 150 -9.91 14.40 8.84
N THR A 151 -8.93 13.69 9.35
CA THR A 151 -7.86 13.12 8.53
C THR A 151 -8.13 11.64 8.28
N ALA A 152 -8.19 11.26 7.01
CA ALA A 152 -8.25 9.87 6.54
C ALA A 152 -6.93 9.49 5.87
N VAL A 153 -6.53 8.22 5.98
CA VAL A 153 -5.29 7.69 5.40
C VAL A 153 -5.61 6.51 4.51
N PHE A 154 -5.04 6.53 3.31
CA PHE A 154 -5.13 5.48 2.32
C PHE A 154 -3.72 5.01 1.94
N GLU A 155 -3.59 3.72 1.67
CA GLU A 155 -2.39 3.08 1.16
C GLU A 155 -2.63 2.64 -0.28
N PHE A 156 -1.70 2.95 -1.16
CA PHE A 156 -1.59 2.45 -2.53
C PHE A 156 -0.47 1.43 -2.55
N SER A 157 -0.79 0.17 -2.44
CA SER A 157 0.18 -0.92 -2.45
C SER A 157 0.35 -1.50 -3.84
N HIS A 158 1.58 -1.83 -4.16
CA HIS A 158 2.00 -2.51 -5.38
C HIS A 158 2.80 -3.76 -4.99
N ASP A 159 2.51 -4.87 -5.61
CA ASP A 159 3.25 -6.13 -5.50
C ASP A 159 3.39 -6.74 -6.89
N GLU A 160 4.61 -7.04 -7.29
CA GLU A 160 4.94 -7.61 -8.60
C GLU A 160 5.94 -8.74 -8.46
N TYR A 161 5.70 -9.83 -9.16
CA TYR A 161 6.67 -10.90 -9.35
C TYR A 161 6.68 -11.32 -10.83
N THR A 162 7.82 -11.17 -11.46
CA THR A 162 8.07 -11.50 -12.88
C THR A 162 9.11 -12.60 -13.04
N GLY A 163 9.31 -13.40 -12.02
CA GLY A 163 10.35 -14.43 -11.95
C GLY A 163 11.60 -13.97 -11.22
N GLY A 164 12.52 -14.88 -10.97
CA GLY A 164 13.78 -14.59 -10.29
C GLY A 164 13.74 -14.88 -8.78
N ALA A 165 14.69 -14.30 -8.03
CA ALA A 165 14.90 -14.62 -6.62
C ALA A 165 13.82 -14.05 -5.69
N HIS A 166 13.23 -12.90 -6.02
CA HIS A 166 12.18 -12.24 -5.26
C HIS A 166 11.35 -11.30 -6.15
N GLY A 167 10.15 -10.95 -5.70
CA GLY A 167 9.33 -9.92 -6.29
C GLY A 167 9.76 -8.50 -5.92
N GLN A 168 9.03 -7.53 -6.41
CA GLN A 168 9.11 -6.14 -6.02
C GLN A 168 7.81 -5.73 -5.33
N TYR A 169 7.90 -4.89 -4.32
CA TYR A 169 6.74 -4.35 -3.64
C TYR A 169 7.03 -2.95 -3.12
N GLY A 170 5.97 -2.19 -2.91
CA GLY A 170 6.06 -0.87 -2.33
C GLY A 170 4.69 -0.33 -1.98
N SER A 171 4.69 0.67 -1.09
CA SER A 171 3.47 1.38 -0.72
C SER A 171 3.69 2.88 -0.81
N ARG A 172 2.65 3.58 -1.29
CA ARG A 172 2.53 5.02 -1.18
C ARG A 172 1.32 5.36 -0.34
N TYR A 173 1.45 6.40 0.45
CA TYR A 173 0.39 6.79 1.37
C TYR A 173 -0.20 8.13 0.95
N LEU A 174 -1.51 8.23 1.08
CA LEU A 174 -2.27 9.45 0.84
C LEU A 174 -3.00 9.84 2.11
N MET A 175 -2.68 10.98 2.65
CA MET A 175 -3.46 11.62 3.69
C MET A 175 -4.47 12.58 3.07
N VAL A 176 -5.68 12.61 3.61
CA VAL A 176 -6.79 13.40 3.09
C VAL A 176 -7.45 14.18 4.22
N ASP A 177 -7.59 15.49 4.07
CA ASP A 177 -8.43 16.30 4.93
C ASP A 177 -9.90 16.24 4.44
N LEU A 178 -10.74 15.54 5.19
CA LEU A 178 -12.14 15.32 4.85
C LEU A 178 -12.97 16.60 4.95
N SER A 179 -12.56 17.58 5.75
CA SER A 179 -13.26 18.84 5.91
C SER A 179 -12.97 19.80 4.76
N LYS A 180 -11.74 19.78 4.27
CA LYS A 180 -11.28 20.58 3.13
C LYS A 180 -11.47 19.86 1.79
N GLN A 181 -11.80 18.56 1.82
CA GLN A 181 -11.96 17.70 0.64
C GLN A 181 -10.72 17.67 -0.26
N GLN A 182 -9.53 17.58 0.32
CA GLN A 182 -8.26 17.61 -0.42
C GLN A 182 -7.22 16.65 0.14
N ALA A 183 -6.28 16.27 -0.71
CA ALA A 183 -5.05 15.60 -0.25
C ALA A 183 -4.23 16.54 0.64
N LEU A 184 -3.54 15.97 1.62
CA LEU A 184 -2.60 16.68 2.48
C LEU A 184 -1.17 16.32 2.08
N GLY A 185 -0.41 17.32 1.67
CA GLY A 185 1.04 17.26 1.53
C GLY A 185 1.77 17.86 2.73
N LEU A 186 3.08 17.74 2.77
CA LEU A 186 3.90 18.32 3.83
C LEU A 186 3.70 19.83 3.97
N GLN A 187 3.61 20.55 2.87
CA GLN A 187 3.35 21.99 2.83
C GLN A 187 2.02 22.40 3.48
N ASP A 188 1.01 21.51 3.47
CA ASP A 188 -0.28 21.78 4.07
C ASP A 188 -0.25 21.66 5.58
N ILE A 189 0.63 20.83 6.13
CA ILE A 189 0.72 20.52 7.55
C ILE A 189 1.84 21.26 8.28
N ILE A 190 2.89 21.68 7.58
CA ILE A 190 4.04 22.39 8.15
C ILE A 190 3.76 23.88 8.22
N ARG A 191 4.21 24.53 9.28
CA ARG A 191 4.20 25.99 9.41
C ARG A 191 5.17 26.61 8.41
N PRO A 192 4.86 27.78 7.83
CA PRO A 192 5.76 28.47 6.91
C PRO A 192 7.17 28.62 7.50
N GLY A 193 8.17 28.29 6.68
CA GLY A 193 9.59 28.42 7.07
C GLY A 193 10.14 27.31 7.97
N GLN A 194 9.34 26.31 8.39
CA GLN A 194 9.79 25.26 9.31
C GLN A 194 10.26 23.96 8.60
N GLN A 195 10.28 23.94 7.27
CA GLN A 195 10.71 22.75 6.50
C GLN A 195 12.16 22.33 6.82
N GLY A 196 13.07 23.32 7.03
CA GLY A 196 14.45 23.04 7.42
C GLY A 196 14.54 22.30 8.76
N LYS A 197 13.79 22.77 9.76
CA LYS A 197 13.74 22.10 11.08
C LYS A 197 13.16 20.69 10.98
N LEU A 198 12.14 20.47 10.14
CA LEU A 198 11.60 19.12 9.94
C LEU A 198 12.66 18.20 9.34
N LYS A 199 13.47 18.69 8.37
CA LYS A 199 14.57 17.93 7.78
C LYS A 199 15.66 17.58 8.81
N GLU A 200 15.97 18.49 9.73
CA GLU A 200 16.89 18.23 10.84
C GLU A 200 16.34 17.13 11.76
N LYS A 201 15.05 17.20 12.13
CA LYS A 201 14.42 16.17 12.98
C LYS A 201 14.31 14.82 12.28
N LEU A 202 14.07 14.80 10.98
CA LEU A 202 14.11 13.57 10.18
C LEU A 202 15.51 12.96 10.19
N LYS A 203 16.55 13.79 10.09
CA LYS A 203 17.94 13.33 10.18
C LYS A 203 18.23 12.74 11.57
N GLU A 204 17.76 13.35 12.65
CA GLU A 204 17.89 12.80 14.00
C GLU A 204 17.22 11.42 14.12
N ALA A 205 16.01 11.28 13.58
CA ALA A 205 15.30 9.99 13.53
C ALA A 205 16.06 8.93 12.72
N TYR A 206 16.65 9.32 11.59
CA TYR A 206 17.50 8.46 10.78
C TYR A 206 18.74 7.99 11.54
N ASP A 207 19.45 8.92 12.19
CA ASP A 207 20.68 8.61 12.94
C ASP A 207 20.37 7.63 14.11
N GLN A 208 19.23 7.82 14.81
CA GLN A 208 18.78 6.90 15.86
C GLN A 208 18.43 5.50 15.30
N TYR A 209 17.75 5.45 14.17
CA TYR A 209 17.40 4.18 13.51
C TYR A 209 18.67 3.45 13.06
N GLN A 210 19.63 4.17 12.45
CA GLN A 210 20.90 3.62 11.99
C GLN A 210 21.74 3.02 13.13
N GLN A 211 21.72 3.65 14.32
CA GLN A 211 22.40 3.10 15.50
C GLN A 211 21.84 1.73 15.94
N GLN A 212 20.55 1.49 15.69
CA GLN A 212 19.89 0.25 16.09
C GLN A 212 20.09 -0.88 15.07
N CYS A 213 20.03 -0.61 13.77
CA CYS A 213 20.07 -1.66 12.75
C CYS A 213 21.36 -1.71 11.93
N SER A 214 22.12 -0.61 11.83
CA SER A 214 23.27 -0.48 10.90
C SER A 214 22.91 -0.87 9.45
N CYS A 215 21.66 -0.66 9.04
CA CYS A 215 21.08 -1.18 7.81
C CYS A 215 20.82 -0.12 6.73
N LEU A 216 20.95 1.17 7.09
CA LEU A 216 20.70 2.27 6.18
C LEU A 216 21.95 2.61 5.36
N ASN A 217 21.77 2.90 4.08
CA ASN A 217 22.86 3.19 3.14
C ASN A 217 22.62 4.45 2.29
N GLY A 218 21.45 5.08 2.42
CA GLY A 218 21.07 6.31 1.75
C GLY A 218 21.07 7.52 2.69
N LYS A 219 20.54 8.63 2.20
CA LYS A 219 20.26 9.82 3.02
C LYS A 219 18.76 10.02 3.13
N PRO A 220 18.23 10.38 4.31
CA PRO A 220 16.79 10.63 4.45
C PRO A 220 16.49 12.00 3.82
N GLU A 221 15.76 12.01 2.73
CA GLU A 221 15.14 13.21 2.18
C GLU A 221 13.68 13.30 2.65
N LEU A 222 13.16 14.53 2.78
CA LEU A 222 11.75 14.71 3.03
C LEU A 222 10.96 14.13 1.85
N THR A 223 10.02 13.24 2.13
CA THR A 223 9.16 12.60 1.14
C THR A 223 7.70 12.92 1.42
N GLU A 224 6.89 13.03 0.36
CA GLU A 224 5.42 13.09 0.47
C GLU A 224 4.81 11.72 0.85
N ASN A 225 5.64 10.67 0.96
CA ASN A 225 5.22 9.35 1.42
C ASN A 225 5.27 9.27 2.96
N PHE A 226 4.29 9.85 3.62
CA PHE A 226 4.22 9.95 5.07
C PHE A 226 2.81 9.72 5.59
N ILE A 227 2.70 9.35 6.87
CA ILE A 227 1.43 9.24 7.61
C ILE A 227 1.56 9.82 9.02
N PHE A 228 0.41 10.13 9.64
CA PHE A 228 0.35 10.40 11.05
C PHE A 228 0.19 9.08 11.83
N SER A 229 1.17 8.74 12.65
CA SER A 229 1.10 7.60 13.55
C SER A 229 0.72 8.05 14.97
N ALA A 230 0.62 7.08 15.89
CA ALA A 230 0.41 7.41 17.31
C ALA A 230 1.58 8.23 17.88
N ASP A 231 2.78 8.01 17.38
CA ASP A 231 4.02 8.53 17.95
C ASP A 231 4.49 9.82 17.27
N GLY A 232 4.14 10.04 16.00
CA GLY A 232 4.62 11.20 15.24
C GLY A 232 4.22 11.19 13.77
N ILE A 233 4.93 11.97 12.96
CA ILE A 233 4.92 11.84 11.51
C ILE A 233 5.85 10.70 11.16
N GLU A 234 5.34 9.70 10.46
CA GLU A 234 6.06 8.53 10.02
C GLU A 234 6.35 8.64 8.53
N PHE A 235 7.60 8.88 8.19
CA PHE A 235 8.09 8.91 6.80
C PHE A 235 8.41 7.49 6.34
N ARG A 236 7.93 7.12 5.15
CA ARG A 236 8.00 5.79 4.59
C ARG A 236 8.89 5.75 3.36
N TYR A 237 9.89 4.89 3.39
CA TYR A 237 10.86 4.72 2.32
C TYR A 237 10.75 3.28 1.79
N PRO A 238 10.33 3.10 0.53
CA PRO A 238 10.27 1.78 -0.09
C PRO A 238 11.62 1.04 -0.06
N PRO A 239 11.62 -0.28 -0.25
CA PRO A 239 12.86 -1.04 -0.44
C PRO A 239 13.76 -0.41 -1.50
N TYR A 240 15.06 -0.43 -1.28
CA TYR A 240 16.12 0.16 -2.09
C TYR A 240 16.27 1.70 -2.04
N GLU A 241 15.35 2.44 -1.43
CA GLU A 241 15.48 3.91 -1.37
C GLU A 241 16.57 4.36 -0.40
N ILE A 242 16.52 3.88 0.85
CA ILE A 242 17.53 4.19 1.88
C ILE A 242 18.08 2.96 2.61
N SER A 243 17.75 1.76 2.14
CA SER A 243 18.23 0.48 2.68
C SER A 243 18.21 -0.60 1.61
N GLY A 244 18.82 -1.77 1.88
CA GLY A 244 18.70 -2.93 0.99
C GLY A 244 17.33 -3.60 1.08
N PHE A 245 16.94 -4.34 0.02
CA PHE A 245 15.65 -5.03 -0.08
C PHE A 245 15.29 -5.90 1.13
N ALA A 246 16.28 -6.58 1.71
CA ALA A 246 16.08 -7.49 2.84
C ALA A 246 15.52 -6.82 4.11
N TYR A 247 15.63 -5.50 4.22
CA TYR A 247 15.11 -4.72 5.35
C TYR A 247 13.69 -4.20 5.12
N GLY A 248 13.16 -4.37 3.90
CA GLY A 248 11.82 -3.94 3.55
C GLY A 248 11.64 -2.42 3.50
N GLU A 249 10.42 -1.97 3.73
CA GLU A 249 10.09 -0.55 3.87
C GLU A 249 10.66 -0.01 5.19
N ILE A 250 11.41 1.08 5.11
CA ILE A 250 11.95 1.76 6.28
C ILE A 250 10.97 2.84 6.75
N LYS A 251 10.77 2.91 8.07
CA LYS A 251 9.85 3.84 8.74
C LYS A 251 10.65 4.73 9.69
N LEU A 252 10.75 6.01 9.35
CA LEU A 252 11.40 6.99 10.21
C LEU A 252 10.34 7.85 10.89
N VAL A 253 10.31 7.84 12.23
CA VAL A 253 9.31 8.57 13.02
C VAL A 253 9.91 9.85 13.57
N VAL A 254 9.34 10.99 13.18
CA VAL A 254 9.58 12.27 13.83
C VAL A 254 8.50 12.48 14.89
N TYR A 255 8.87 12.37 16.15
CA TYR A 255 7.93 12.31 17.28
C TYR A 255 7.15 13.61 17.48
N TRP A 256 5.91 13.52 17.98
CA TRP A 256 5.01 14.66 18.15
C TRP A 256 5.58 15.77 19.05
N ASN A 257 6.32 15.42 20.11
CA ASN A 257 6.99 16.39 20.98
C ASN A 257 8.09 17.20 20.28
N TRP A 258 8.64 16.72 19.17
CA TRP A 258 9.60 17.45 18.35
C TRP A 258 8.92 18.34 17.32
N LEU A 259 7.61 18.16 17.10
CA LEU A 259 6.85 18.76 16.02
C LEU A 259 5.99 19.96 16.47
N GLU A 260 5.94 20.29 17.75
CA GLU A 260 5.04 21.32 18.31
C GLU A 260 5.22 22.69 17.65
N ASP A 261 6.46 23.08 17.34
CA ASP A 261 6.77 24.34 16.65
C ASP A 261 6.85 24.21 15.12
N ILE A 262 6.82 22.99 14.59
CA ILE A 262 7.01 22.69 13.17
C ILE A 262 5.68 22.50 12.48
N VAL A 263 4.76 21.75 13.09
CA VAL A 263 3.46 21.40 12.51
C VAL A 263 2.39 22.41 12.93
N LYS A 264 1.44 22.70 12.04
CA LYS A 264 0.30 23.56 12.34
C LYS A 264 -0.55 22.95 13.44
N PRO A 265 -1.12 23.74 14.37
CA PRO A 265 -1.83 23.25 15.56
C PRO A 265 -2.99 22.30 15.27
N GLU A 266 -3.68 22.50 14.15
CA GLU A 266 -4.83 21.69 13.72
C GLU A 266 -4.45 20.25 13.33
N TYR A 267 -3.17 20.00 13.01
CA TYR A 267 -2.63 18.69 12.64
C TYR A 267 -1.79 18.04 13.77
N LEU A 268 -1.52 18.76 14.85
CA LEU A 268 -0.80 18.18 15.98
C LEU A 268 -1.65 17.11 16.67
N TRP A 269 -1.02 15.99 16.90
CA TRP A 269 -1.61 14.93 17.68
C TRP A 269 -1.40 15.20 19.18
N LYS A 270 -2.40 15.75 19.83
CA LYS A 270 -2.42 15.78 21.31
C LYS A 270 -2.87 14.41 21.79
N SER A 271 -1.99 13.65 22.44
CA SER A 271 -2.40 12.48 23.21
C SER A 271 -3.53 12.92 24.17
N PRO A 272 -4.58 12.11 24.36
CA PRO A 272 -5.53 12.38 25.43
C PRO A 272 -4.73 12.50 26.73
N GLN A 273 -4.73 13.67 27.35
CA GLN A 273 -4.20 13.81 28.71
C GLN A 273 -4.96 12.79 29.56
N PRO A 274 -4.28 11.95 30.35
CA PRO A 274 -4.98 11.14 31.32
C PRO A 274 -5.82 12.10 32.17
N SER A 275 -7.14 11.89 32.15
CA SER A 275 -8.04 12.68 32.99
C SER A 275 -7.48 12.61 34.39
N SER A 276 -6.97 13.74 34.92
CA SER A 276 -6.69 13.89 36.31
C SER A 276 -8.00 13.59 37.04
N GLN A 277 -8.09 12.39 37.60
CA GLN A 277 -9.15 12.05 38.55
C GLN A 277 -8.92 12.97 39.75
N GLN A 278 -9.81 13.95 39.86
CA GLN A 278 -10.05 14.67 41.12
C GLN A 278 -10.87 13.79 42.04
#